data_95c79f499f5caaaca1173767dfec86eb
#
_entry.id   95c79f499f5caaaca1173767dfec86eb
#
_cell.length_a   1.000
_cell.length_b   1.000
_cell.length_c   1.000
_cell.angle_alpha   90.00
_cell.angle_beta   90.00
_cell.angle_gamma   90.00
#
_symmetry.space_group_name_H-M   'P 1'
#
loop_
_entity.id
_entity.type
_entity.pdbx_description
1 polymer ?
#
loop_
_entity_poly.entity_id
_entity_poly.type
_entity_poly.pdbx_seq_one_letter_code
_entity_poly.pdbx_strand_id
1 'polypeptide(L)'
;MTIQDRAHLYNNSDFGQQFPDSRFMVSDRWISATWITGNNYKSLSSRSEDDKPFYGSYPPGWLKRMWTMFPDAKRILHLFSGSLSAADAKPPHAHEFALRLDIRAELKPDIVCDAENFAASVKAYAPFDLMPSDPPYSVEDAEHYSTALCNKRKVLDQCHQTLRKGGLLLWMDQSIPMYSKKHWKWVGSISMYRSTNHRIRGVMFFEKV
;
A
#
# COMPACT_ATOMS: atom_id res chain seq x y z
N MET A 1 2.64 18.61 0.59
CA MET A 1 3.55 18.16 1.68
C MET A 1 4.68 17.33 1.10
N THR A 2 5.92 17.56 1.53
CA THR A 2 7.07 16.71 1.22
C THR A 2 6.97 15.38 1.97
N ILE A 3 7.79 14.40 1.61
CA ILE A 3 7.82 13.11 2.34
C ILE A 3 8.33 13.30 3.78
N GLN A 4 9.23 14.26 4.00
CA GLN A 4 9.73 14.64 5.32
C GLN A 4 8.63 15.24 6.20
N ASP A 5 7.82 16.17 5.65
CA ASP A 5 6.68 16.74 6.36
C ASP A 5 5.71 15.65 6.82
N ARG A 6 5.46 14.65 5.97
CA ARG A 6 4.60 13.51 6.28
C ARG A 6 5.17 12.64 7.41
N ALA A 7 6.48 12.41 7.40
CA ALA A 7 7.15 11.66 8.46
C ALA A 7 7.11 12.43 9.80
N HIS A 8 7.30 13.74 9.78
CA HIS A 8 7.15 14.59 10.97
C HIS A 8 5.71 14.60 11.48
N LEU A 9 4.73 14.69 10.58
CA LEU A 9 3.32 14.62 10.94
C LEU A 9 2.98 13.30 11.65
N TYR A 10 3.45 12.16 11.09
CA TYR A 10 3.28 10.86 11.73
C TYR A 10 3.96 10.80 13.10
N ASN A 11 5.21 11.26 13.21
CA ASN A 11 5.98 11.23 14.44
C ASN A 11 5.31 12.03 15.58
N ASN A 12 4.60 13.10 15.22
CA ASN A 12 3.88 13.97 16.17
C ASN A 12 2.42 13.53 16.40
N SER A 13 1.93 12.52 15.69
CA SER A 13 0.59 11.98 15.86
C SER A 13 0.47 11.09 17.09
N ASP A 14 -0.77 10.75 17.46
CA ASP A 14 -1.06 9.78 18.53
C ASP A 14 -0.36 8.44 18.30
N PHE A 15 -0.27 7.97 17.03
CA PHE A 15 0.46 6.76 16.69
C PHE A 15 1.96 6.87 16.98
N GLY A 16 2.57 7.97 16.54
CA GLY A 16 3.99 8.21 16.80
C GLY A 16 4.30 8.40 18.29
N GLN A 17 3.36 8.92 19.06
CA GLN A 17 3.49 9.07 20.51
C GLN A 17 3.26 7.73 21.24
N GLN A 18 2.24 6.99 20.86
CA GLN A 18 1.90 5.69 21.47
C GLN A 18 2.93 4.60 21.13
N PHE A 19 3.53 4.64 19.93
CA PHE A 19 4.48 3.66 19.43
C PHE A 19 5.80 4.34 19.02
N PRO A 20 6.62 4.81 19.97
CA PRO A 20 7.84 5.58 19.69
C PRO A 20 8.83 4.84 18.78
N ASP A 21 8.91 3.50 18.90
CA ASP A 21 9.79 2.67 18.05
C ASP A 21 9.33 2.62 16.58
N SER A 22 8.12 3.06 16.28
CA SER A 22 7.59 3.13 14.91
C SER A 22 7.81 4.48 14.23
N ARG A 23 8.47 5.42 14.91
CA ARG A 23 8.75 6.76 14.36
C ARG A 23 9.70 6.69 13.19
N PHE A 24 9.55 7.63 12.29
CA PHE A 24 10.46 7.80 11.17
C PHE A 24 11.76 8.48 11.61
N MET A 25 12.86 7.91 11.17
CA MET A 25 14.11 8.67 11.02
C MET A 25 13.98 9.51 9.76
N VAL A 26 14.31 10.78 9.85
CA VAL A 26 14.13 11.76 8.78
C VAL A 26 15.48 12.40 8.44
N SER A 27 15.86 12.37 7.17
CA SER A 27 16.99 13.11 6.63
C SER A 27 16.52 13.99 5.46
N ASP A 28 17.38 14.82 4.93
CA ASP A 28 17.07 15.76 3.84
C ASP A 28 16.47 15.10 2.59
N ARG A 29 16.79 13.83 2.36
CA ARG A 29 16.41 13.12 1.12
C ARG A 29 15.69 11.81 1.34
N TRP A 30 15.57 11.37 2.60
CA TRP A 30 15.14 10.03 2.92
C TRP A 30 14.38 9.95 4.23
N ILE A 31 13.35 9.11 4.27
CA ILE A 31 12.70 8.71 5.52
C ILE A 31 12.76 7.19 5.69
N SER A 32 12.89 6.72 6.91
CA SER A 32 12.79 5.28 7.19
C SER A 32 12.15 5.02 8.55
N ALA A 33 11.43 3.92 8.65
CA ALA A 33 10.85 3.45 9.90
C ALA A 33 10.87 1.93 9.99
N THR A 34 10.72 1.42 11.20
CA THR A 34 10.47 -0.01 11.46
C THR A 34 9.11 -0.15 12.11
N TRP A 35 8.21 -0.92 11.48
CA TRP A 35 6.89 -1.17 12.02
C TRP A 35 6.72 -2.64 12.38
N ILE A 36 6.39 -2.90 13.63
CA ILE A 36 5.98 -4.23 14.07
C ILE A 36 4.48 -4.29 13.98
N THR A 37 3.96 -5.20 13.14
CA THR A 37 2.53 -5.41 12.97
C THR A 37 2.15 -6.72 13.66
N GLY A 38 1.30 -6.67 14.69
CA GLY A 38 0.70 -7.84 15.30
C GLY A 38 -0.36 -8.44 14.39
N ASN A 39 -0.57 -9.77 14.48
CA ASN A 39 -1.83 -10.33 14.05
C ASN A 39 -2.83 -10.07 15.17
N ASN A 40 -4.04 -9.63 14.81
CA ASN A 40 -5.20 -9.88 15.66
C ASN A 40 -5.45 -11.40 15.64
N TYR A 41 -4.69 -12.16 16.42
CA TYR A 41 -4.97 -13.56 16.63
C TYR A 41 -6.23 -13.63 17.50
N LYS A 42 -7.37 -13.76 16.85
CA LYS A 42 -8.41 -14.56 17.47
C LYS A 42 -7.80 -15.95 17.60
N SER A 43 -7.74 -16.49 18.81
CA SER A 43 -7.26 -17.84 19.06
C SER A 43 -7.94 -18.80 18.06
N LEU A 44 -7.21 -19.82 17.61
CA LEU A 44 -7.78 -20.86 16.72
C LEU A 44 -9.11 -21.41 17.28
N SER A 45 -9.28 -21.43 18.61
CA SER A 45 -10.50 -21.86 19.32
C SER A 45 -11.67 -20.87 19.26
N SER A 46 -11.47 -19.64 18.80
CA SER A 46 -12.50 -18.60 18.67
C SER A 46 -12.83 -18.26 17.21
N ARG A 47 -12.36 -19.04 16.23
CA ARG A 47 -12.70 -18.88 14.83
C ARG A 47 -14.05 -19.59 14.56
N SER A 48 -15.02 -18.85 14.07
CA SER A 48 -16.17 -19.45 13.39
C SER A 48 -15.73 -20.03 12.04
N GLU A 49 -16.48 -21.00 11.50
CA GLU A 49 -16.21 -21.54 10.14
C GLU A 49 -16.19 -20.46 9.05
N ASP A 50 -16.85 -19.31 9.30
CA ASP A 50 -16.85 -18.15 8.41
C ASP A 50 -15.59 -17.25 8.54
N ASP A 51 -14.78 -17.42 9.59
CA ASP A 51 -13.52 -16.73 9.81
C ASP A 51 -12.40 -17.39 8.96
N LYS A 52 -12.59 -17.48 7.63
CA LYS A 52 -11.49 -17.87 6.73
C LYS A 52 -10.35 -16.87 6.91
N PRO A 53 -9.08 -17.33 6.97
CA PRO A 53 -7.95 -16.40 7.06
C PRO A 53 -8.04 -15.43 5.88
N PHE A 54 -8.18 -14.13 6.17
CA PHE A 54 -8.23 -13.09 5.14
C PHE A 54 -6.86 -13.02 4.46
N TYR A 55 -6.72 -13.75 3.38
CA TYR A 55 -5.60 -13.61 2.47
C TYR A 55 -5.89 -12.45 1.52
N GLY A 56 -4.90 -11.60 1.28
CA GLY A 56 -4.99 -10.49 0.34
C GLY A 56 -5.58 -9.21 0.93
N SER A 57 -5.35 -8.94 2.21
CA SER A 57 -5.64 -7.63 2.82
C SER A 57 -4.36 -7.02 3.41
N TYR A 58 -4.36 -5.69 3.51
CA TYR A 58 -3.27 -4.99 4.20
C TYR A 58 -3.11 -5.47 5.65
N PRO A 59 -1.88 -5.44 6.19
CA PRO A 59 -1.66 -5.77 7.59
C PRO A 59 -2.52 -4.93 8.55
N PRO A 60 -2.97 -5.50 9.69
CA PRO A 60 -3.75 -4.75 10.68
C PRO A 60 -3.08 -3.44 11.07
N GLY A 61 -3.87 -2.36 11.12
CA GLY A 61 -3.39 -1.01 11.48
C GLY A 61 -2.61 -0.27 10.39
N TRP A 62 -2.28 -0.93 9.27
CA TRP A 62 -1.58 -0.32 8.14
C TRP A 62 -2.30 0.94 7.63
N LEU A 63 -3.56 0.81 7.23
CA LEU A 63 -4.32 1.94 6.67
C LEU A 63 -4.45 3.10 7.64
N LYS A 64 -4.71 2.83 8.93
CA LYS A 64 -4.79 3.90 9.93
C LYS A 64 -3.50 4.71 10.02
N ARG A 65 -2.34 4.04 10.02
CA ARG A 65 -1.02 4.71 10.00
C ARG A 65 -0.80 5.47 8.71
N MET A 66 -1.22 4.90 7.58
CA MET A 66 -1.12 5.55 6.26
C MET A 66 -1.95 6.82 6.21
N TRP A 67 -3.20 6.80 6.67
CA TRP A 67 -4.04 8.00 6.67
C TRP A 67 -3.49 9.12 7.55
N THR A 68 -2.76 8.77 8.62
CA THR A 68 -2.04 9.76 9.44
C THR A 68 -0.91 10.45 8.66
N MET A 69 -0.20 9.73 7.79
CA MET A 69 0.85 10.29 6.94
C MET A 69 0.32 11.08 5.75
N PHE A 70 -0.86 10.73 5.24
CA PHE A 70 -1.42 11.26 4.00
C PHE A 70 -2.79 11.92 4.19
N PRO A 71 -2.94 12.89 5.13
CA PRO A 71 -4.22 13.52 5.40
C PRO A 71 -4.71 14.44 4.26
N ASP A 72 -3.84 14.75 3.31
CA ASP A 72 -4.13 15.57 2.13
C ASP A 72 -4.38 14.76 0.85
N ALA A 73 -4.28 13.43 0.91
CA ALA A 73 -4.56 12.57 -0.24
C ALA A 73 -6.06 12.56 -0.54
N LYS A 74 -6.45 12.95 -1.76
CA LYS A 74 -7.85 13.06 -2.17
C LYS A 74 -8.25 12.03 -3.20
N ARG A 75 -7.33 11.67 -4.08
CA ARG A 75 -7.56 10.77 -5.24
C ARG A 75 -6.67 9.55 -5.09
N ILE A 76 -7.25 8.46 -4.60
CA ILE A 76 -6.51 7.28 -4.14
C ILE A 76 -6.89 6.08 -4.99
N LEU A 77 -5.89 5.27 -5.38
CA LEU A 77 -6.10 3.99 -6.05
C LEU A 77 -5.34 2.88 -5.31
N HIS A 78 -6.06 1.96 -4.70
CA HIS A 78 -5.49 0.76 -4.11
C HIS A 78 -5.28 -0.29 -5.20
N LEU A 79 -4.03 -0.63 -5.48
CA LEU A 79 -3.66 -1.70 -6.42
C LEU A 79 -3.53 -3.02 -5.68
N PHE A 80 -3.94 -4.11 -6.33
CA PHE A 80 -3.99 -5.44 -5.73
C PHE A 80 -4.81 -5.41 -4.44
N SER A 81 -5.99 -4.82 -4.52
CA SER A 81 -6.79 -4.47 -3.34
C SER A 81 -7.29 -5.69 -2.56
N GLY A 82 -7.28 -6.87 -3.16
CA GLY A 82 -7.68 -8.10 -2.50
C GLY A 82 -9.07 -7.99 -1.87
N SER A 83 -9.17 -8.42 -0.62
CA SER A 83 -10.42 -8.37 0.16
C SER A 83 -10.68 -7.04 0.86
N LEU A 84 -9.95 -5.97 0.52
CA LEU A 84 -10.16 -4.64 1.09
C LEU A 84 -11.60 -4.18 0.88
N SER A 85 -12.31 -3.86 1.95
CA SER A 85 -13.68 -3.35 1.85
C SER A 85 -13.72 -1.91 1.31
N ALA A 86 -14.83 -1.52 0.68
CA ALA A 86 -15.01 -0.14 0.21
C ALA A 86 -15.02 0.88 1.36
N ALA A 87 -15.39 0.47 2.56
CA ALA A 87 -15.36 1.32 3.75
C ALA A 87 -13.93 1.54 4.25
N ASP A 88 -13.13 0.46 4.32
CA ASP A 88 -11.75 0.51 4.81
C ASP A 88 -10.78 1.18 3.82
N ALA A 89 -11.10 1.15 2.52
CA ALA A 89 -10.32 1.83 1.49
C ALA A 89 -10.35 3.35 1.64
N LYS A 90 -11.38 3.89 2.27
CA LYS A 90 -11.59 5.35 2.39
C LYS A 90 -10.81 5.91 3.58
N PRO A 91 -10.04 7.00 3.37
CA PRO A 91 -9.43 7.71 4.48
C PRO A 91 -10.52 8.40 5.34
N PRO A 92 -10.25 8.63 6.64
CA PRO A 92 -11.18 9.32 7.53
C PRO A 92 -11.31 10.82 7.25
N HIS A 93 -10.38 11.40 6.49
CA HIS A 93 -10.41 12.80 6.08
C HIS A 93 -11.17 12.99 4.75
N ALA A 94 -11.45 14.23 4.39
CA ALA A 94 -12.13 14.58 3.15
C ALA A 94 -11.31 14.11 1.93
N HIS A 95 -11.92 13.35 1.04
CA HIS A 95 -11.34 12.84 -0.19
C HIS A 95 -12.36 12.95 -1.34
N GLU A 96 -11.87 12.93 -2.59
CA GLU A 96 -12.73 12.88 -3.77
C GLU A 96 -13.20 11.44 -4.01
N PHE A 97 -12.23 10.51 -4.06
CA PHE A 97 -12.51 9.08 -4.14
C PHE A 97 -11.30 8.24 -3.67
N ALA A 98 -11.61 7.03 -3.26
CA ALA A 98 -10.66 5.96 -3.00
C ALA A 98 -11.16 4.69 -3.71
N LEU A 99 -10.47 4.30 -4.78
CA LEU A 99 -10.84 3.18 -5.63
C LEU A 99 -9.99 1.95 -5.32
N ARG A 100 -10.58 0.78 -5.50
CA ARG A 100 -9.95 -0.52 -5.35
C ARG A 100 -9.85 -1.19 -6.72
N LEU A 101 -8.65 -1.66 -7.06
CA LEU A 101 -8.39 -2.39 -8.30
C LEU A 101 -7.83 -3.76 -7.96
N ASP A 102 -8.42 -4.78 -8.53
CA ASP A 102 -7.97 -6.16 -8.45
C ASP A 102 -8.34 -6.90 -9.75
N ILE A 103 -7.60 -7.96 -10.06
CA ILE A 103 -7.92 -8.82 -11.21
C ILE A 103 -9.09 -9.76 -10.92
N ARG A 104 -9.36 -10.06 -9.65
CA ARG A 104 -10.37 -11.01 -9.19
C ARG A 104 -11.72 -10.34 -9.03
N ALA A 105 -12.63 -10.58 -9.97
CA ALA A 105 -13.99 -10.02 -9.95
C ALA A 105 -14.83 -10.47 -8.74
N GLU A 106 -14.58 -11.67 -8.20
CA GLU A 106 -15.28 -12.23 -7.05
C GLU A 106 -15.07 -11.43 -5.76
N LEU A 107 -13.98 -10.66 -5.65
CA LEU A 107 -13.70 -9.76 -4.53
C LEU A 107 -14.45 -8.42 -4.65
N LYS A 108 -15.17 -8.21 -5.75
CA LYS A 108 -15.97 -7.02 -6.02
C LYS A 108 -15.16 -5.72 -5.82
N PRO A 109 -13.99 -5.57 -6.45
CA PRO A 109 -13.28 -4.31 -6.47
C PRO A 109 -14.09 -3.27 -7.26
N ASP A 110 -13.74 -1.99 -7.16
CA ASP A 110 -14.38 -0.93 -7.94
C ASP A 110 -13.99 -1.02 -9.42
N ILE A 111 -12.79 -1.56 -9.69
CA ILE A 111 -12.26 -1.75 -11.05
C ILE A 111 -11.67 -3.16 -11.15
N VAL A 112 -12.27 -4.00 -11.97
CA VAL A 112 -11.74 -5.33 -12.30
C VAL A 112 -10.76 -5.18 -13.45
N CYS A 113 -9.46 -5.29 -13.19
CA CYS A 113 -8.43 -5.12 -14.21
C CYS A 113 -7.10 -5.73 -13.77
N ASP A 114 -6.34 -6.22 -14.76
CA ASP A 114 -4.95 -6.59 -14.54
C ASP A 114 -4.09 -5.35 -14.31
N ALA A 115 -3.33 -5.36 -13.20
CA ALA A 115 -2.45 -4.26 -12.83
C ALA A 115 -1.33 -3.97 -13.86
N GLU A 116 -1.04 -4.89 -14.76
CA GLU A 116 -0.09 -4.66 -15.86
C GLU A 116 -0.65 -3.75 -16.97
N ASN A 117 -1.98 -3.50 -17.02
CA ASN A 117 -2.64 -2.81 -18.12
C ASN A 117 -3.73 -1.81 -17.66
N PHE A 118 -3.69 -1.36 -16.41
CA PHE A 118 -4.81 -0.65 -15.79
C PHE A 118 -4.97 0.83 -16.20
N ALA A 119 -3.96 1.47 -16.77
CA ALA A 119 -3.99 2.92 -17.02
C ALA A 119 -5.19 3.37 -17.87
N ALA A 120 -5.57 2.59 -18.86
CA ALA A 120 -6.74 2.88 -19.71
C ALA A 120 -8.05 2.78 -18.91
N SER A 121 -8.18 1.78 -18.03
CA SER A 121 -9.38 1.52 -17.24
C SER A 121 -9.64 2.61 -16.18
N VAL A 122 -8.61 3.31 -15.73
CA VAL A 122 -8.72 4.37 -14.73
C VAL A 122 -8.58 5.78 -15.31
N LYS A 123 -8.52 5.93 -16.62
CA LYS A 123 -8.24 7.22 -17.31
C LYS A 123 -9.19 8.34 -16.86
N ALA A 124 -10.46 8.03 -16.63
CA ALA A 124 -11.46 9.01 -16.19
C ALA A 124 -11.21 9.51 -14.75
N TYR A 125 -10.47 8.76 -13.96
CA TYR A 125 -10.16 9.06 -12.56
C TYR A 125 -8.76 9.64 -12.34
N ALA A 126 -7.85 9.45 -13.31
CA ALA A 126 -6.49 9.98 -13.24
C ALA A 126 -6.49 11.52 -13.34
N PRO A 127 -5.47 12.22 -12.79
CA PRO A 127 -4.33 11.64 -12.07
C PRO A 127 -4.62 11.40 -10.57
N PHE A 128 -3.95 10.40 -10.00
CA PHE A 128 -4.05 10.06 -8.58
C PHE A 128 -2.98 10.76 -7.73
N ASP A 129 -3.26 10.95 -6.43
CA ASP A 129 -2.31 11.49 -5.45
C ASP A 129 -1.46 10.38 -4.81
N LEU A 130 -2.11 9.23 -4.53
CA LEU A 130 -1.56 8.15 -3.74
C LEU A 130 -2.01 6.80 -4.28
N MET A 131 -1.06 5.88 -4.42
CA MET A 131 -1.31 4.49 -4.83
C MET A 131 -0.67 3.51 -3.85
N PRO A 132 -1.41 3.02 -2.84
CA PRO A 132 -1.00 1.85 -2.06
C PRO A 132 -1.07 0.59 -2.93
N SER A 133 -0.03 -0.26 -2.87
CA SER A 133 0.14 -1.45 -3.71
C SER A 133 0.72 -2.60 -2.89
N ASP A 134 0.07 -3.76 -2.90
CA ASP A 134 0.50 -4.99 -2.21
C ASP A 134 0.42 -6.19 -3.19
N PRO A 135 1.31 -6.26 -4.21
CA PRO A 135 1.32 -7.34 -5.18
C PRO A 135 1.69 -8.69 -4.54
N PRO A 136 1.37 -9.83 -5.16
CA PRO A 136 1.93 -11.12 -4.75
C PRO A 136 3.46 -11.09 -4.84
N TYR A 137 4.14 -11.59 -3.81
CA TYR A 137 5.61 -11.45 -3.68
C TYR A 137 6.38 -12.58 -4.34
N SER A 138 5.79 -13.77 -4.41
CA SER A 138 6.39 -14.97 -4.95
C SER A 138 5.42 -15.74 -5.83
N VAL A 139 5.93 -16.75 -6.53
CA VAL A 139 5.09 -17.66 -7.34
C VAL A 139 4.09 -18.38 -6.45
N GLU A 140 4.52 -18.84 -5.27
CA GLU A 140 3.66 -19.53 -4.31
C GLU A 140 2.54 -18.61 -3.79
N ASP A 141 2.85 -17.33 -3.51
CA ASP A 141 1.83 -16.36 -3.13
C ASP A 141 0.85 -16.13 -4.29
N ALA A 142 1.33 -16.01 -5.53
CA ALA A 142 0.49 -15.84 -6.71
C ALA A 142 -0.42 -17.06 -6.97
N GLU A 143 0.11 -18.28 -6.87
CA GLU A 143 -0.65 -19.53 -6.98
C GLU A 143 -1.73 -19.60 -5.88
N HIS A 144 -1.38 -19.22 -4.65
CA HIS A 144 -2.34 -19.17 -3.54
C HIS A 144 -3.53 -18.26 -3.81
N TYR A 145 -3.30 -17.16 -4.53
CA TYR A 145 -4.36 -16.24 -4.98
C TYR A 145 -5.00 -16.64 -6.31
N SER A 146 -4.63 -17.78 -6.87
CA SER A 146 -5.08 -18.22 -8.22
C SER A 146 -4.78 -17.17 -9.30
N THR A 147 -3.63 -16.50 -9.17
CA THR A 147 -3.15 -15.48 -10.13
C THR A 147 -1.73 -15.83 -10.59
N ALA A 148 -1.24 -15.12 -11.61
CA ALA A 148 0.16 -15.17 -12.00
C ALA A 148 0.97 -14.07 -11.27
N LEU A 149 2.28 -14.30 -11.12
CA LEU A 149 3.18 -13.26 -10.64
C LEU A 149 3.22 -12.11 -11.66
N CYS A 150 2.92 -10.89 -11.21
CA CYS A 150 2.88 -9.74 -12.10
C CYS A 150 4.28 -9.28 -12.56
N ASN A 151 4.34 -8.72 -13.77
CA ASN A 151 5.51 -7.99 -14.23
C ASN A 151 5.57 -6.62 -13.53
N LYS A 152 6.34 -6.54 -12.45
CA LYS A 152 6.45 -5.34 -11.60
C LYS A 152 6.84 -4.09 -12.40
N ARG A 153 7.67 -4.22 -13.44
CA ARG A 153 8.06 -3.09 -14.29
C ARG A 153 6.88 -2.52 -15.07
N LYS A 154 6.07 -3.39 -15.68
CA LYS A 154 4.87 -2.94 -16.37
C LYS A 154 3.90 -2.24 -15.42
N VAL A 155 3.69 -2.79 -14.20
CA VAL A 155 2.85 -2.14 -13.19
C VAL A 155 3.40 -0.76 -12.83
N LEU A 156 4.71 -0.61 -12.61
CA LEU A 156 5.34 0.68 -12.34
C LEU A 156 5.13 1.68 -13.49
N ASP A 157 5.19 1.23 -14.74
CA ASP A 157 4.94 2.08 -15.92
C ASP A 157 3.48 2.53 -15.96
N GLN A 158 2.50 1.68 -15.61
CA GLN A 158 1.09 2.04 -15.49
C GLN A 158 0.86 3.05 -14.36
N CYS A 159 1.48 2.83 -13.19
CA CYS A 159 1.44 3.79 -12.07
C CYS A 159 2.01 5.15 -12.48
N HIS A 160 3.12 5.17 -13.19
CA HIS A 160 3.72 6.42 -13.66
C HIS A 160 2.79 7.18 -14.61
N GLN A 161 2.06 6.51 -15.50
CA GLN A 161 1.10 7.15 -16.40
C GLN A 161 -0.07 7.81 -15.66
N THR A 162 -0.47 7.27 -14.52
CA THR A 162 -1.73 7.61 -13.86
C THR A 162 -1.57 8.39 -12.55
N LEU A 163 -0.39 8.42 -11.93
CA LEU A 163 -0.09 9.32 -10.82
C LEU A 163 0.15 10.76 -11.31
N ARG A 164 -0.17 11.76 -10.50
CA ARG A 164 0.30 13.13 -10.76
C ARG A 164 1.79 13.26 -10.49
N LYS A 165 2.42 14.29 -11.01
CA LYS A 165 3.80 14.66 -10.63
C LYS A 165 3.85 14.94 -9.11
N GLY A 166 4.86 14.38 -8.43
CA GLY A 166 4.98 14.39 -6.97
C GLY A 166 3.96 13.52 -6.25
N GLY A 167 3.13 12.74 -6.97
CA GLY A 167 2.29 11.69 -6.39
C GLY A 167 3.12 10.51 -5.93
N LEU A 168 2.61 9.74 -4.98
CA LEU A 168 3.34 8.67 -4.31
C LEU A 168 2.75 7.30 -4.58
N LEU A 169 3.61 6.37 -4.99
CA LEU A 169 3.35 4.94 -5.00
C LEU A 169 3.96 4.33 -3.74
N LEU A 170 3.18 3.59 -2.99
CA LEU A 170 3.59 2.86 -1.80
C LEU A 170 3.63 1.38 -2.16
N TRP A 171 4.80 0.92 -2.54
CA TRP A 171 5.01 -0.45 -3.01
C TRP A 171 5.40 -1.36 -1.85
N MET A 172 4.53 -2.29 -1.49
CA MET A 172 4.80 -3.30 -0.47
C MET A 172 5.31 -4.58 -1.11
N ASP A 173 6.51 -5.02 -0.74
CA ASP A 173 7.12 -6.22 -1.33
C ASP A 173 8.22 -6.77 -0.40
N GLN A 174 8.68 -7.98 -0.68
CA GLN A 174 9.88 -8.56 -0.07
C GLN A 174 11.17 -8.14 -0.79
N SER A 175 11.06 -7.57 -1.98
CA SER A 175 12.18 -7.11 -2.80
C SER A 175 11.91 -5.72 -3.38
N ILE A 176 12.97 -4.97 -3.61
CA ILE A 176 12.86 -3.68 -4.30
C ILE A 176 12.63 -3.96 -5.80
N PRO A 177 11.54 -3.48 -6.41
CA PRO A 177 11.31 -3.65 -7.83
C PRO A 177 12.33 -2.87 -8.65
N MET A 178 12.69 -3.38 -9.82
CA MET A 178 13.50 -2.60 -10.76
C MET A 178 12.68 -1.41 -11.29
N TYR A 179 13.19 -0.20 -11.10
CA TYR A 179 12.53 1.05 -11.50
C TYR A 179 13.45 1.98 -12.30
N SER A 180 12.85 2.86 -13.09
CA SER A 180 13.55 3.91 -13.82
C SER A 180 13.75 5.15 -12.95
N LYS A 181 15.00 5.56 -12.73
CA LYS A 181 15.32 6.82 -12.03
C LYS A 181 14.86 8.08 -12.80
N LYS A 182 14.52 7.96 -14.08
CA LYS A 182 13.92 9.04 -14.87
C LYS A 182 12.44 9.26 -14.51
N HIS A 183 11.77 8.22 -14.02
CA HIS A 183 10.34 8.23 -13.71
C HIS A 183 10.07 8.32 -12.20
N TRP A 184 10.99 7.78 -11.40
CA TRP A 184 10.76 7.58 -9.98
C TRP A 184 11.94 8.02 -9.14
N LYS A 185 11.63 8.72 -8.07
CA LYS A 185 12.57 8.97 -6.97
C LYS A 185 12.15 8.10 -5.80
N TRP A 186 13.01 7.19 -5.35
CA TRP A 186 12.79 6.43 -4.14
C TRP A 186 13.13 7.31 -2.94
N VAL A 187 12.13 7.69 -2.13
CA VAL A 187 12.23 8.74 -1.10
C VAL A 187 12.16 8.21 0.32
N GLY A 188 11.92 6.93 0.51
CA GLY A 188 11.89 6.34 1.84
C GLY A 188 11.41 4.90 1.86
N SER A 189 11.51 4.28 3.03
CA SER A 189 11.02 2.91 3.25
C SER A 189 10.54 2.67 4.68
N ILE A 190 9.66 1.67 4.81
CA ILE A 190 9.29 1.09 6.09
C ILE A 190 9.68 -0.39 6.07
N SER A 191 10.45 -0.84 7.04
CA SER A 191 10.67 -2.26 7.30
C SER A 191 9.56 -2.77 8.18
N MET A 192 8.71 -3.65 7.64
CA MET A 192 7.54 -4.17 8.34
C MET A 192 7.77 -5.61 8.76
N TYR A 193 7.71 -5.85 10.08
CA TYR A 193 7.84 -7.17 10.67
C TYR A 193 6.46 -7.69 11.11
N ARG A 194 6.11 -8.89 10.69
CA ARG A 194 4.92 -9.56 11.21
C ARG A 194 5.32 -10.48 12.36
N SER A 195 4.79 -10.21 13.54
CA SER A 195 5.13 -10.95 14.77
C SER A 195 4.78 -12.45 14.71
N THR A 196 3.90 -12.88 13.81
CA THR A 196 3.37 -14.25 13.79
C THR A 196 4.02 -15.19 12.81
N ASN A 197 4.54 -14.69 11.68
CA ASN A 197 5.17 -15.54 10.66
C ASN A 197 6.61 -15.14 10.36
N HIS A 198 7.15 -14.21 11.16
CA HIS A 198 8.52 -13.70 11.05
C HIS A 198 8.92 -13.20 9.63
N ARG A 199 7.92 -12.94 8.75
CA ARG A 199 8.18 -12.39 7.41
C ARG A 199 8.44 -10.90 7.49
N ILE A 200 9.48 -10.48 6.79
CA ILE A 200 9.80 -9.06 6.61
C ILE A 200 9.19 -8.60 5.27
N ARG A 201 8.54 -7.45 5.28
CA ARG A 201 8.07 -6.77 4.08
C ARG A 201 8.62 -5.35 4.07
N GLY A 202 9.12 -4.91 2.94
CA GLY A 202 9.47 -3.51 2.73
C GLY A 202 8.28 -2.76 2.14
N VAL A 203 8.05 -1.53 2.61
CA VAL A 203 7.19 -0.58 1.90
C VAL A 203 8.08 0.50 1.34
N MET A 204 8.23 0.56 0.04
CA MET A 204 9.01 1.55 -0.66
C MET A 204 8.14 2.73 -1.06
N PHE A 205 8.58 3.94 -0.77
CA PHE A 205 7.93 5.18 -1.19
C PHE A 205 8.57 5.68 -2.47
N PHE A 206 7.86 5.53 -3.59
CA PHE A 206 8.28 6.04 -4.89
C PHE A 206 7.49 7.31 -5.23
N GLU A 207 8.20 8.42 -5.38
CA GLU A 207 7.65 9.70 -5.85
C GLU A 207 7.79 9.80 -7.36
N LYS A 208 6.71 10.14 -8.06
CA LYS A 208 6.75 10.40 -9.50
C LYS A 208 7.49 11.71 -9.79
N VAL A 209 8.49 11.64 -10.65
CA VAL A 209 9.32 12.79 -11.10
C VAL A 209 8.58 13.62 -12.16
#